data_4632b05c3ae4e875a80de65cac169cc7
#
_entry.id   4632b05c3ae4e875a80de65cac169cc7
#
_cell.length_a   1.000
_cell.length_b   1.000
_cell.length_c   1.000
_cell.angle_alpha   90.00
_cell.angle_beta   90.00
_cell.angle_gamma   90.00
#
_symmetry.space_group_name_H-M   'P 1'
#
loop_
_entity.id
_entity.type
_entity.pdbx_description
1 polymer ?
#
loop_
_entity_poly.entity_id
_entity_poly.type
_entity_poly.pdbx_seq_one_letter_code
_entity_poly.pdbx_strand_id
1 'polypeptide(L)'
;MSFTSFQIKEKARELGFQKIGIAKAKECPDDQNNLNNWLEEDRNGTMVWINNRKEERGNLFNYFPEAKSVISVGLNYYVGKTQEDLNADYKFSNYAWGDDYHKVLKEKLFNLLNWIKISSSEVKGIVCVDTAPVMEKVWAREAGLGWIG
;
A
#
# COMPACT_ATOMS: atom_id res chain seq x y z
N MET A 1 21.27 11.11 12.15
CA MET A 1 20.35 10.45 13.12
C MET A 1 19.28 9.70 12.34
N SER A 2 18.93 8.49 12.74
CA SER A 2 17.81 7.76 12.09
C SER A 2 16.53 7.98 12.89
N PHE A 3 15.40 8.14 12.21
CA PHE A 3 14.11 8.21 12.88
C PHE A 3 13.71 6.84 13.46
N THR A 4 13.11 6.87 14.64
CA THR A 4 12.52 5.68 15.24
C THR A 4 11.17 5.34 14.56
N SER A 5 10.73 4.09 14.68
CA SER A 5 9.41 3.67 14.22
C SER A 5 8.27 4.53 14.83
N PHE A 6 8.43 4.97 16.07
CA PHE A 6 7.47 5.86 16.72
C PHE A 6 7.38 7.21 16.00
N GLN A 7 8.51 7.86 15.74
CA GLN A 7 8.55 9.16 15.06
C GLN A 7 7.97 9.10 13.65
N ILE A 8 8.26 8.00 12.91
CA ILE A 8 7.69 7.78 11.57
C ILE A 8 6.17 7.65 11.66
N LYS A 9 5.65 6.91 12.64
CA LYS A 9 4.21 6.74 12.84
C LYS A 9 3.53 8.06 13.22
N GLU A 10 4.13 8.85 14.09
CA GLU A 10 3.59 10.18 14.45
C GLU A 10 3.55 11.09 13.22
N LYS A 11 4.64 11.15 12.45
CA LYS A 11 4.68 11.95 11.22
C LYS A 11 3.62 11.53 10.20
N ALA A 12 3.40 10.23 10.05
CA ALA A 12 2.34 9.74 9.17
C ALA A 12 0.93 10.17 9.67
N ARG A 13 0.69 10.18 11.00
CA ARG A 13 -0.57 10.70 11.56
C ARG A 13 -0.75 12.19 11.31
N GLU A 14 0.32 12.99 11.45
CA GLU A 14 0.30 14.42 11.12
C GLU A 14 -0.08 14.66 9.65
N LEU A 15 0.36 13.77 8.74
CA LEU A 15 -0.01 13.79 7.32
C LEU A 15 -1.43 13.28 7.04
N GLY A 16 -2.16 12.86 8.07
CA GLY A 16 -3.57 12.47 8.02
C GLY A 16 -3.83 10.98 7.78
N PHE A 17 -2.83 10.10 7.90
CA PHE A 17 -3.06 8.66 7.86
C PHE A 17 -3.64 8.16 9.19
N GLN A 18 -4.75 7.40 9.14
CA GLN A 18 -5.40 6.85 10.32
C GLN A 18 -4.82 5.51 10.77
N LYS A 19 -4.26 4.75 9.83
CA LYS A 19 -3.61 3.47 10.12
C LYS A 19 -2.17 3.50 9.61
N ILE A 20 -1.23 3.06 10.45
CA ILE A 20 0.18 3.00 10.12
C ILE A 20 0.80 1.78 10.77
N GLY A 21 1.46 0.96 9.96
CA GLY A 21 2.26 -0.17 10.43
C GLY A 21 3.62 -0.20 9.76
N ILE A 22 4.59 -0.81 10.41
CA ILE A 22 5.94 -0.98 9.88
C ILE A 22 6.32 -2.44 10.06
N ALA A 23 6.61 -3.11 8.97
CA ALA A 23 7.11 -4.48 8.93
C ALA A 23 8.57 -4.50 8.48
N LYS A 24 9.33 -5.49 8.96
CA LYS A 24 10.62 -5.81 8.37
C LYS A 24 10.39 -6.41 6.99
N ALA A 25 11.14 -5.96 5.99
CA ALA A 25 11.11 -6.59 4.66
C ALA A 25 11.61 -8.04 4.76
N LYS A 26 10.87 -8.96 4.18
CA LYS A 26 11.15 -10.40 4.16
C LYS A 26 10.49 -11.05 2.94
N GLU A 27 10.86 -12.26 2.63
CA GLU A 27 10.09 -13.07 1.70
C GLU A 27 8.79 -13.57 2.36
N CYS A 28 7.75 -13.69 1.54
CA CYS A 28 6.43 -14.19 1.94
C CYS A 28 6.06 -15.37 1.03
N PRO A 29 6.71 -16.54 1.20
CA PRO A 29 6.58 -17.66 0.26
C PRO A 29 5.16 -18.21 0.16
N ASP A 30 4.41 -18.25 1.24
CA ASP A 30 3.02 -18.71 1.21
C ASP A 30 2.13 -17.79 0.37
N ASP A 31 2.30 -16.47 0.50
CA ASP A 31 1.55 -15.50 -0.29
C ASP A 31 1.98 -15.53 -1.76
N GLN A 32 3.26 -15.76 -2.04
CA GLN A 32 3.76 -15.94 -3.39
C GLN A 32 3.18 -17.20 -4.04
N ASN A 33 3.13 -18.31 -3.31
CA ASN A 33 2.51 -19.55 -3.78
C ASN A 33 1.01 -19.38 -4.04
N ASN A 34 0.30 -18.67 -3.14
CA ASN A 34 -1.11 -18.36 -3.34
C ASN A 34 -1.35 -17.51 -4.59
N LEU A 35 -0.49 -16.52 -4.85
CA LEU A 35 -0.55 -15.73 -6.09
C LEU A 35 -0.32 -16.59 -7.32
N ASN A 36 0.68 -17.47 -7.30
CA ASN A 36 0.98 -18.37 -8.43
C ASN A 36 -0.20 -19.32 -8.71
N ASN A 37 -0.73 -19.97 -7.70
CA ASN A 37 -1.89 -20.86 -7.85
C ASN A 37 -3.11 -20.11 -8.41
N TRP A 38 -3.36 -18.89 -7.92
CA TRP A 38 -4.45 -18.06 -8.40
C TRP A 38 -4.30 -17.67 -9.88
N LEU A 39 -3.05 -17.46 -10.34
CA LEU A 39 -2.73 -17.19 -11.75
C LEU A 39 -2.80 -18.43 -12.61
N GLU A 40 -2.36 -19.60 -12.11
CA GLU A 40 -2.44 -20.90 -12.82
C GLU A 40 -3.89 -21.33 -13.04
N GLU A 41 -4.81 -20.90 -12.18
CA GLU A 41 -6.25 -21.14 -12.33
C GLU A 41 -6.97 -20.07 -13.17
N ASP A 42 -6.22 -19.20 -13.89
CA ASP A 42 -6.74 -18.11 -14.72
C ASP A 42 -7.72 -17.16 -14.00
N ARG A 43 -7.63 -17.07 -12.67
CA ARG A 43 -8.54 -16.24 -11.86
C ARG A 43 -8.32 -14.75 -12.06
N ASN A 44 -7.19 -14.35 -12.67
CA ASN A 44 -6.93 -12.96 -13.04
C ASN A 44 -7.78 -12.46 -14.21
N GLY A 45 -8.44 -13.35 -14.97
CA GLY A 45 -9.25 -12.97 -16.13
C GLY A 45 -8.47 -12.09 -17.11
N THR A 46 -8.98 -10.90 -17.39
CA THR A 46 -8.34 -9.94 -18.30
C THR A 46 -7.20 -9.13 -17.68
N MET A 47 -6.90 -9.32 -16.40
CA MET A 47 -5.85 -8.57 -15.69
C MET A 47 -4.44 -9.14 -15.96
N VAL A 48 -4.06 -9.20 -17.23
CA VAL A 48 -2.77 -9.79 -17.67
C VAL A 48 -1.55 -9.09 -17.06
N TRP A 49 -1.67 -7.83 -16.65
CA TRP A 49 -0.58 -7.07 -15.99
C TRP A 49 -0.16 -7.68 -14.65
N ILE A 50 -1.04 -8.44 -13.98
CA ILE A 50 -0.69 -9.14 -12.74
C ILE A 50 0.29 -10.27 -13.06
N ASN A 51 -0.01 -11.06 -14.09
CA ASN A 51 0.86 -12.15 -14.53
C ASN A 51 2.21 -11.64 -15.08
N ASN A 52 2.20 -10.55 -15.84
CA ASN A 52 3.42 -9.98 -16.44
C ASN A 52 4.47 -9.55 -15.39
N ARG A 53 4.04 -9.27 -14.17
CA ARG A 53 4.93 -8.84 -13.08
C ARG A 53 4.75 -9.69 -11.83
N LYS A 54 4.44 -10.98 -11.99
CA LYS A 54 4.19 -11.89 -10.88
C LYS A 54 5.41 -12.09 -9.98
N GLU A 55 6.61 -12.10 -10.55
CA GLU A 55 7.85 -12.30 -9.79
C GLU A 55 8.13 -11.13 -8.84
N GLU A 56 7.98 -9.90 -9.31
CA GLU A 56 8.16 -8.72 -8.46
C GLU A 56 7.02 -8.61 -7.44
N ARG A 57 5.80 -8.98 -7.84
CA ARG A 57 4.64 -8.96 -6.96
C ARG A 57 4.73 -10.02 -5.87
N GLY A 58 5.19 -11.20 -6.21
CA GLY A 58 5.34 -12.32 -5.28
C GLY A 58 6.53 -12.17 -4.32
N ASN A 59 7.58 -11.46 -4.74
CA ASN A 59 8.74 -11.22 -3.90
C ASN A 59 9.19 -9.77 -3.99
N LEU A 60 9.06 -9.05 -2.88
CA LEU A 60 9.41 -7.63 -2.77
C LEU A 60 10.86 -7.34 -3.23
N PHE A 61 11.79 -8.27 -2.98
CA PHE A 61 13.20 -8.08 -3.32
C PHE A 61 13.46 -8.13 -4.83
N ASN A 62 12.57 -8.72 -5.63
CA ASN A 62 12.63 -8.63 -7.08
C ASN A 62 12.24 -7.24 -7.60
N TYR A 63 11.43 -6.49 -6.82
CA TYR A 63 11.03 -5.13 -7.16
C TYR A 63 11.92 -4.07 -6.52
N PHE A 64 12.31 -4.25 -5.26
CA PHE A 64 13.18 -3.34 -4.53
C PHE A 64 14.20 -4.13 -3.69
N PRO A 65 15.33 -4.55 -4.28
CA PRO A 65 16.30 -5.46 -3.64
C PRO A 65 16.90 -4.94 -2.33
N GLU A 66 17.00 -3.62 -2.16
CA GLU A 66 17.58 -2.98 -0.98
C GLU A 66 16.54 -2.75 0.14
N ALA A 67 15.32 -3.24 0.01
CA ALA A 67 14.27 -3.07 1.01
C ALA A 67 14.70 -3.63 2.37
N LYS A 68 14.59 -2.81 3.42
CA LYS A 68 14.83 -3.22 4.82
C LYS A 68 13.54 -3.24 5.62
N SER A 69 12.59 -2.38 5.26
CA SER A 69 11.29 -2.28 5.91
C SER A 69 10.22 -1.82 4.94
N VAL A 70 8.99 -2.16 5.26
CA VAL A 70 7.79 -1.70 4.55
C VAL A 70 6.94 -0.91 5.52
N ILE A 71 6.60 0.31 5.14
CA ILE A 71 5.67 1.17 5.87
C ILE A 71 4.33 1.08 5.15
N SER A 72 3.35 0.47 5.80
CA SER A 72 1.98 0.37 5.31
C SER A 72 1.11 1.42 5.98
N VAL A 73 0.31 2.11 5.19
CA VAL A 73 -0.59 3.16 5.68
C VAL A 73 -2.02 2.90 5.20
N GLY A 74 -2.99 3.40 5.96
CA GLY A 74 -4.39 3.40 5.58
C GLY A 74 -4.99 4.78 5.76
N LEU A 75 -5.71 5.22 4.73
CA LEU A 75 -6.48 6.45 4.72
C LEU A 75 -7.97 6.10 4.64
N ASN A 76 -8.77 6.65 5.55
CA ASN A 76 -10.20 6.48 5.51
C ASN A 76 -10.81 7.37 4.41
N TYR A 77 -11.64 6.77 3.58
CA TYR A 77 -12.39 7.47 2.52
C TYR A 77 -13.88 7.69 2.86
N TYR A 78 -14.32 7.29 4.04
CA TYR A 78 -15.70 7.53 4.48
C TYR A 78 -15.92 9.02 4.82
N VAL A 79 -16.89 9.63 4.17
CA VAL A 79 -17.18 11.08 4.26
C VAL A 79 -18.45 11.38 5.07
N GLY A 80 -18.97 10.43 5.85
CA GLY A 80 -20.18 10.61 6.65
C GLY A 80 -21.48 10.55 5.85
N LYS A 81 -21.43 10.08 4.61
CA LYS A 81 -22.61 9.93 3.73
C LYS A 81 -22.76 8.49 3.27
N THR A 82 -23.99 8.10 2.98
CA THR A 82 -24.35 6.81 2.40
C THR A 82 -24.71 6.96 0.91
N GLN A 83 -24.91 5.82 0.23
CA GLN A 83 -25.36 5.84 -1.17
C GLN A 83 -26.74 6.48 -1.33
N GLU A 84 -27.60 6.37 -0.30
CA GLU A 84 -28.94 6.96 -0.28
C GLU A 84 -28.90 8.48 -0.20
N ASP A 85 -27.84 9.06 0.38
CA ASP A 85 -27.64 10.52 0.44
C ASP A 85 -27.25 11.13 -0.90
N LEU A 86 -26.88 10.28 -1.87
CA LEU A 86 -26.58 10.70 -3.23
C LEU A 86 -27.87 10.62 -4.05
N ASN A 87 -28.38 11.73 -4.49
CA ASN A 87 -29.51 11.78 -5.41
C ASN A 87 -29.05 11.39 -6.84
N ALA A 88 -28.69 10.13 -7.02
CA ALA A 88 -28.14 9.58 -8.25
C ALA A 88 -28.76 8.22 -8.58
N ASP A 89 -29.04 8.01 -9.86
CA ASP A 89 -29.63 6.76 -10.37
C ASP A 89 -28.69 5.54 -10.25
N TYR A 90 -27.39 5.79 -10.13
CA TYR A 90 -26.35 4.76 -10.06
C TYR A 90 -25.58 4.82 -8.75
N LYS A 91 -25.18 3.64 -8.28
CA LYS A 91 -24.37 3.48 -7.06
C LYS A 91 -22.90 3.28 -7.43
N PHE A 92 -22.03 4.06 -6.80
CA PHE A 92 -20.58 3.96 -6.94
C PHE A 92 -19.95 3.67 -5.58
N SER A 93 -18.86 2.93 -5.57
CA SER A 93 -18.10 2.69 -4.33
C SER A 93 -17.57 4.00 -3.74
N ASN A 94 -17.66 4.13 -2.42
CA ASN A 94 -17.34 5.36 -1.69
C ASN A 94 -15.92 5.87 -1.94
N TYR A 95 -14.96 4.99 -2.22
CA TYR A 95 -13.58 5.39 -2.52
C TYR A 95 -13.46 6.24 -3.80
N ALA A 96 -14.46 6.18 -4.67
CA ALA A 96 -14.51 6.92 -5.94
C ALA A 96 -15.26 8.25 -5.86
N TRP A 97 -15.72 8.67 -4.68
CA TRP A 97 -16.58 9.87 -4.54
C TRP A 97 -15.82 11.19 -4.45
N GLY A 98 -14.55 11.16 -4.29
CA GLY A 98 -13.73 12.36 -4.14
C GLY A 98 -12.67 12.50 -5.22
N ASP A 99 -11.60 13.14 -4.84
CA ASP A 99 -10.41 13.23 -5.68
C ASP A 99 -9.81 11.84 -5.92
N ASP A 100 -9.08 11.71 -7.02
CA ASP A 100 -8.34 10.49 -7.34
C ASP A 100 -7.40 10.11 -6.20
N TYR A 101 -7.74 9.03 -5.49
CA TYR A 101 -6.99 8.55 -4.33
C TYR A 101 -5.52 8.24 -4.64
N HIS A 102 -5.20 7.88 -5.89
CA HIS A 102 -3.81 7.67 -6.29
C HIS A 102 -2.98 8.94 -6.13
N LYS A 103 -3.55 10.10 -6.49
CA LYS A 103 -2.88 11.40 -6.35
C LYS A 103 -2.77 11.78 -4.89
N VAL A 104 -3.88 11.70 -4.15
CA VAL A 104 -3.95 12.06 -2.72
C VAL A 104 -2.97 11.22 -1.89
N LEU A 105 -2.98 9.90 -2.07
CA LEU A 105 -2.08 9.00 -1.33
C LEU A 105 -0.61 9.20 -1.74
N LYS A 106 -0.33 9.31 -3.04
CA LYS A 106 1.04 9.53 -3.52
C LYS A 106 1.64 10.81 -2.96
N GLU A 107 0.91 11.91 -2.96
CA GLU A 107 1.39 13.18 -2.41
C GLU A 107 1.75 13.04 -0.92
N LYS A 108 0.84 12.49 -0.12
CA LYS A 108 1.06 12.26 1.30
C LYS A 108 2.24 11.32 1.57
N LEU A 109 2.37 10.24 0.81
CA LEU A 109 3.47 9.29 0.93
C LEU A 109 4.80 9.88 0.51
N PHE A 110 4.84 10.69 -0.55
CA PHE A 110 6.05 11.43 -0.93
C PHE A 110 6.47 12.42 0.14
N ASN A 111 5.53 13.12 0.78
CA ASN A 111 5.82 14.01 1.90
C ASN A 111 6.42 13.23 3.09
N LEU A 112 5.88 12.05 3.40
CA LEU A 112 6.44 11.18 4.43
C LEU A 112 7.84 10.68 4.05
N LEU A 113 8.03 10.20 2.83
CA LEU A 113 9.33 9.70 2.35
C LEU A 113 10.39 10.82 2.35
N ASN A 114 10.05 12.01 1.88
CA ASN A 114 10.95 13.16 1.88
C ASN A 114 11.34 13.54 3.29
N TRP A 115 10.40 13.56 4.24
CA TRP A 115 10.69 13.79 5.63
C TRP A 115 11.64 12.74 6.23
N ILE A 116 11.44 11.45 5.91
CA ILE A 116 12.37 10.39 6.33
C ILE A 116 13.77 10.62 5.75
N LYS A 117 13.87 11.02 4.48
CA LYS A 117 15.15 11.30 3.82
C LYS A 117 15.93 12.48 4.43
N ILE A 118 15.27 13.39 5.12
CA ILE A 118 15.95 14.47 5.86
C ILE A 118 16.87 13.90 6.96
N SER A 119 16.52 12.76 7.55
CA SER A 119 17.32 12.13 8.60
C SER A 119 18.63 11.52 8.10
N SER A 120 18.68 11.10 6.84
CA SER A 120 19.86 10.53 6.19
C SER A 120 19.70 10.56 4.67
N SER A 121 20.67 11.11 3.98
CA SER A 121 20.75 11.12 2.51
C SER A 121 20.91 9.71 1.90
N GLU A 122 21.30 8.73 2.71
CA GLU A 122 21.47 7.34 2.28
C GLU A 122 20.15 6.56 2.25
N VAL A 123 19.08 7.12 2.80
CA VAL A 123 17.76 6.46 2.80
C VAL A 123 17.23 6.39 1.37
N LYS A 124 17.12 5.18 0.87
CA LYS A 124 16.41 4.87 -0.37
C LYS A 124 14.99 4.43 -0.04
N GLY A 125 14.04 4.81 -0.86
CA GLY A 125 12.65 4.43 -0.68
C GLY A 125 11.84 4.71 -1.93
N ILE A 126 10.78 3.94 -2.11
CA ILE A 126 9.79 4.09 -3.18
C ILE A 126 8.41 4.22 -2.58
N VAL A 127 7.53 4.88 -3.30
CA VAL A 127 6.11 5.02 -2.95
C VAL A 127 5.29 4.12 -3.85
N CYS A 128 4.48 3.27 -3.25
CA CYS A 128 3.59 2.34 -3.94
C CYS A 128 2.15 2.68 -3.59
N VAL A 129 1.30 2.84 -4.61
CA VAL A 129 -0.14 2.99 -4.47
C VAL A 129 -0.79 2.26 -5.64
N ASP A 130 -1.38 1.11 -5.36
CA ASP A 130 -2.19 0.27 -6.23
C ASP A 130 -1.49 -0.22 -7.53
N THR A 131 -0.86 0.66 -8.30
CA THR A 131 -0.26 0.34 -9.60
C THR A 131 1.11 -0.33 -9.53
N ALA A 132 1.76 -0.35 -8.36
CA ALA A 132 3.04 -1.01 -8.18
C ALA A 132 2.87 -2.55 -8.07
N PRO A 133 3.86 -3.35 -8.47
CA PRO A 133 3.80 -4.79 -8.32
C PRO A 133 4.13 -5.21 -6.88
N VAL A 134 3.28 -4.82 -5.96
CA VAL A 134 3.41 -5.10 -4.52
C VAL A 134 2.08 -5.63 -4.01
N MET A 135 2.14 -6.68 -3.21
CA MET A 135 0.95 -7.20 -2.52
C MET A 135 0.65 -6.34 -1.28
N GLU A 136 0.02 -5.19 -1.48
CA GLU A 136 -0.20 -4.19 -0.43
C GLU A 136 -0.94 -4.73 0.79
N LYS A 137 -1.95 -5.58 0.59
CA LYS A 137 -2.70 -6.21 1.68
C LYS A 137 -1.85 -7.18 2.51
N VAL A 138 -0.95 -7.92 1.86
CA VAL A 138 0.01 -8.80 2.56
C VAL A 138 0.90 -7.96 3.46
N TRP A 139 1.47 -6.87 2.95
CA TRP A 139 2.32 -5.99 3.75
C TRP A 139 1.56 -5.24 4.84
N ALA A 140 0.29 -4.91 4.62
CA ALA A 140 -0.58 -4.34 5.65
C ALA A 140 -0.81 -5.35 6.80
N ARG A 141 -1.02 -6.63 6.48
CA ARG A 141 -1.11 -7.73 7.46
C ARG A 141 0.20 -7.90 8.22
N GLU A 142 1.33 -7.99 7.52
CA GLU A 142 2.66 -8.12 8.12
C GLU A 142 3.02 -6.94 9.04
N ALA A 143 2.52 -5.76 8.71
CA ALA A 143 2.68 -4.55 9.51
C ALA A 143 1.66 -4.42 10.67
N GLY A 144 0.77 -5.39 10.83
CA GLY A 144 -0.19 -5.43 11.93
C GLY A 144 -1.38 -4.47 11.78
N LEU A 145 -1.73 -4.05 10.54
CA LEU A 145 -2.89 -3.19 10.30
C LEU A 145 -4.21 -3.97 10.43
N GLY A 146 -4.18 -5.25 10.16
CA GLY A 146 -5.31 -6.16 10.18
C GLY A 146 -5.01 -7.43 9.39
N TRP A 147 -5.99 -8.30 9.23
CA TRP A 147 -5.90 -9.49 8.38
C TRP A 147 -6.55 -9.25 7.01
N ILE A 148 -6.30 -10.19 6.09
CA ILE A 148 -6.94 -10.23 4.77
C ILE A 148 -8.22 -11.04 4.93
N GLY A 149 -9.37 -10.44 4.58
CA GLY A 149 -10.67 -11.10 4.56
C GLY A 149 -10.91 -11.86 3.26
#